data_c03aa778289681a84ccb39083299fb4c
#
_entry.id   c03aa778289681a84ccb39083299fb4c
#
_cell.length_a   1.000
_cell.length_b   1.000
_cell.length_c   1.000
_cell.angle_alpha   90.00
_cell.angle_beta   90.00
_cell.angle_gamma   90.00
#
_symmetry.space_group_name_H-M   'P 1'
#
loop_
_entity.id
_entity.type
_entity.pdbx_description
1 polymer ?
#
loop_
_entity_poly.entity_id
_entity_poly.type
_entity_poly.pdbx_seq_one_letter_code
_entity_poly.pdbx_strand_id
1 'polypeptide(L)'
;MKAIIWHNPNCGTSRKTLDILRETPGIDVEVVEYLKTPPSRDTLAQLYKDAGITPREGLRTRGSPAEELGLLDADGDAILDAMAKEPILIERPLVRTDKGARLCRPQDVVREIL
;
A
#
# COMPACT_ATOMS: atom_id res chain seq x y z
N MET A 1 2.24 -18.64 7.69
CA MET A 1 2.07 -17.83 6.47
C MET A 1 2.76 -16.49 6.68
N LYS A 2 3.45 -16.00 5.67
CA LYS A 2 4.12 -14.70 5.74
C LYS A 2 3.20 -13.59 5.24
N ALA A 3 3.20 -12.45 5.93
CA ALA A 3 2.55 -11.24 5.47
C ALA A 3 3.56 -10.10 5.43
N ILE A 4 3.56 -9.34 4.34
CA ILE A 4 4.37 -8.13 4.21
C ILE A 4 3.41 -6.93 4.23
N ILE A 5 3.68 -5.97 5.10
CA ILE A 5 2.91 -4.74 5.18
C ILE A 5 3.81 -3.54 4.83
N TRP A 6 3.39 -2.75 3.86
CA TRP A 6 3.99 -1.45 3.55
C TRP A 6 3.28 -0.44 4.44
N HIS A 7 3.95 -0.06 5.50
CA HIS A 7 3.40 0.55 6.71
C HIS A 7 3.79 2.01 6.87
N ASN A 8 2.85 2.80 7.37
CA ASN A 8 3.11 4.16 7.84
C ASN A 8 2.74 4.25 9.33
N PRO A 9 3.72 4.38 10.25
CA PRO A 9 3.44 4.40 11.69
C PRO A 9 2.60 5.61 12.13
N ASN A 10 2.52 6.65 11.31
CA ASN A 10 1.72 7.84 11.60
C ASN A 10 0.28 7.75 11.06
N CYS A 11 -0.07 6.66 10.40
CA CYS A 11 -1.40 6.44 9.85
C CYS A 11 -2.19 5.48 10.75
N GLY A 12 -3.36 5.93 11.25
CA GLY A 12 -4.20 5.12 12.14
C GLY A 12 -4.67 3.82 11.49
N THR A 13 -5.10 3.86 10.24
CA THR A 13 -5.52 2.67 9.48
C THR A 13 -4.37 1.69 9.33
N SER A 14 -3.16 2.19 9.06
CA SER A 14 -1.97 1.35 8.92
C SER A 14 -1.63 0.66 10.25
N ARG A 15 -1.68 1.39 11.37
CA ARG A 15 -1.45 0.80 12.69
C ARG A 15 -2.48 -0.28 13.03
N LYS A 16 -3.76 -0.03 12.77
CA LYS A 16 -4.83 -1.01 13.02
C LYS A 16 -4.68 -2.27 12.16
N THR A 17 -4.27 -2.11 10.91
CA THR A 17 -3.99 -3.23 10.01
C THR A 17 -2.83 -4.09 10.56
N LEU A 18 -1.76 -3.44 11.01
CA LEU A 18 -0.62 -4.13 11.60
C LEU A 18 -1.03 -4.90 12.85
N ASP A 19 -1.89 -4.30 13.70
CA ASP A 19 -2.41 -4.98 14.89
C ASP A 19 -3.18 -6.25 14.53
N ILE A 20 -4.04 -6.20 13.50
CA ILE A 20 -4.77 -7.37 13.02
C ILE A 20 -3.81 -8.47 12.59
N LEU A 21 -2.76 -8.13 11.85
CA LEU A 21 -1.76 -9.10 11.40
C LEU A 21 -1.04 -9.75 12.58
N ARG A 22 -0.64 -8.94 13.57
CA ARG A 22 0.09 -9.44 14.74
C ARG A 22 -0.78 -10.29 15.67
N GLU A 23 -2.06 -10.02 15.71
CA GLU A 23 -3.02 -10.76 16.54
C GLU A 23 -3.51 -12.05 15.87
N THR A 24 -3.24 -12.25 14.58
CA THR A 24 -3.67 -13.44 13.84
C THR A 24 -2.65 -14.56 14.03
N PRO A 25 -3.05 -15.71 14.62
CA PRO A 25 -2.12 -16.83 14.82
C PRO A 25 -1.54 -17.35 13.49
N GLY A 26 -0.27 -17.74 13.50
CA GLY A 26 0.38 -18.34 12.35
C GLY A 26 0.84 -17.37 11.28
N ILE A 27 0.75 -16.06 11.53
CA ILE A 27 1.22 -15.03 10.60
C ILE A 27 2.59 -14.53 11.01
N ASP A 28 3.56 -14.65 10.12
CA ASP A 28 4.89 -14.06 10.26
C ASP A 28 4.89 -12.72 9.53
N VAL A 29 4.99 -11.62 10.27
CA VAL A 29 4.81 -10.26 9.74
C VAL A 29 6.14 -9.61 9.44
N GLU A 30 6.32 -9.17 8.18
CA GLU A 30 7.42 -8.31 7.79
C GLU A 30 6.87 -6.89 7.60
N VAL A 31 7.44 -5.91 8.32
CA VAL A 31 7.05 -4.50 8.25
C VAL A 31 8.05 -3.74 7.39
N VAL A 32 7.55 -3.11 6.32
CA VAL A 32 8.34 -2.22 5.47
C VAL A 32 7.80 -0.80 5.66
N GLU A 33 8.59 0.09 6.25
CA GLU A 33 8.23 1.51 6.33
C GLU A 33 8.51 2.15 4.97
N TYR A 34 7.49 2.23 4.14
CA TYR A 34 7.65 2.60 2.74
C TYR A 34 8.15 4.03 2.51
N LEU A 35 8.01 4.93 3.49
CA LEU A 35 8.56 6.28 3.37
C LEU A 35 10.07 6.29 3.52
N LYS A 36 10.64 5.31 4.23
CA LYS A 36 12.09 5.16 4.43
C LYS A 36 12.70 4.21 3.41
N THR A 37 11.95 3.18 3.04
CA THR A 37 12.37 2.15 2.09
C THR A 37 11.30 2.02 1.01
N PRO A 38 11.28 2.94 0.04
CA PRO A 38 10.24 2.96 -0.98
C PRO A 38 10.23 1.68 -1.81
N PRO A 39 9.04 1.13 -2.11
CA PRO A 39 8.94 0.02 -3.04
C PRO A 39 9.34 0.48 -4.44
N SER A 40 9.91 -0.42 -5.23
CA SER A 40 10.21 -0.13 -6.62
C SER A 40 8.92 0.04 -7.42
N ARG A 41 9.04 0.68 -8.59
CA ARG A 41 7.91 0.81 -9.52
C ARG A 41 7.33 -0.56 -9.88
N ASP A 42 8.19 -1.55 -10.15
CA ASP A 42 7.74 -2.91 -10.51
C ASP A 42 7.01 -3.59 -9.36
N THR A 43 7.49 -3.42 -8.13
CA THR A 43 6.81 -3.95 -6.94
C THR A 43 5.43 -3.34 -6.78
N LEU A 44 5.31 -2.02 -6.95
CA LEU A 44 4.01 -1.33 -6.88
C LEU A 44 3.05 -1.82 -7.96
N ALA A 45 3.53 -1.90 -9.21
CA ALA A 45 2.71 -2.37 -10.32
C ALA A 45 2.16 -3.77 -10.06
N GLN A 46 3.00 -4.67 -9.53
CA GLN A 46 2.60 -6.04 -9.22
C GLN A 46 1.62 -6.09 -8.05
N LEU A 47 1.85 -5.28 -7.00
CA LEU A 47 0.94 -5.19 -5.87
C LEU A 47 -0.46 -4.76 -6.28
N TYR A 48 -0.55 -3.73 -7.11
CA TYR A 48 -1.86 -3.24 -7.58
C TYR A 48 -2.54 -4.26 -8.47
N LYS A 49 -1.79 -4.92 -9.34
CA LYS A 49 -2.33 -6.01 -10.17
C LYS A 49 -2.88 -7.14 -9.31
N ASP A 50 -2.13 -7.58 -8.32
CA ASP A 50 -2.54 -8.66 -7.41
C ASP A 50 -3.70 -8.25 -6.53
N ALA A 51 -3.81 -6.97 -6.19
CA ALA A 51 -4.92 -6.44 -5.41
C ALA A 51 -6.18 -6.16 -6.26
N GLY A 52 -6.05 -6.24 -7.58
CA GLY A 52 -7.17 -5.97 -8.49
C GLY A 52 -7.56 -4.51 -8.57
N ILE A 53 -6.61 -3.59 -8.32
CA ILE A 53 -6.85 -2.15 -8.39
C ILE A 53 -5.91 -1.49 -9.41
N THR A 54 -6.27 -0.29 -9.80
CA THR A 54 -5.44 0.53 -10.69
C THR A 54 -4.46 1.38 -9.87
N PRO A 55 -3.36 1.87 -10.48
CA PRO A 55 -2.49 2.83 -9.81
C PRO A 55 -3.22 4.07 -9.30
N ARG A 56 -4.24 4.53 -10.03
CA ARG A 56 -5.06 5.68 -9.61
C ARG A 56 -5.79 5.38 -8.30
N GLU A 57 -6.32 4.18 -8.14
CA GLU A 57 -6.99 3.77 -6.89
C GLU A 57 -6.00 3.67 -5.72
N GLY A 58 -4.73 3.45 -6.01
CA GLY A 58 -3.67 3.44 -5.00
C GLY A 58 -3.06 4.80 -4.71
N LEU A 59 -3.50 5.85 -5.40
CA LEU A 59 -2.94 7.19 -5.25
C LEU A 59 -3.53 7.91 -4.05
N ARG A 60 -2.64 8.39 -3.17
CA ARG A 60 -3.05 9.23 -2.05
C ARG A 60 -3.24 10.66 -2.52
N THR A 61 -4.46 11.18 -2.43
CA THR A 61 -4.78 12.54 -2.88
C THR A 61 -4.78 13.54 -1.72
N ARG A 62 -5.12 13.09 -0.51
CA ARG A 62 -5.15 13.95 0.68
C ARG A 62 -3.81 13.97 1.38
N GLY A 63 -3.31 15.17 1.72
CA GLY A 63 -2.04 15.32 2.40
C GLY A 63 -0.85 14.87 1.58
N SER A 64 -0.93 15.02 0.25
CA SER A 64 0.13 14.66 -0.68
C SER A 64 0.20 15.68 -1.81
N PRO A 65 1.30 15.73 -2.59
CA PRO A 65 1.43 16.63 -3.73
C PRO A 65 0.74 16.13 -5.00
N ALA A 66 -0.17 15.16 -4.93
CA ALA A 66 -0.78 14.55 -6.11
C ALA A 66 -1.43 15.56 -7.06
N GLU A 67 -2.22 16.50 -6.53
CA GLU A 67 -2.88 17.53 -7.33
C GLU A 67 -1.86 18.48 -7.96
N GLU A 68 -0.89 18.94 -7.19
CA GLU A 68 0.15 19.87 -7.65
C GLU A 68 1.00 19.26 -8.75
N LEU A 69 1.19 17.95 -8.73
CA LEU A 69 1.97 17.22 -9.73
C LEU A 69 1.14 16.82 -10.95
N GLY A 70 -0.15 17.21 -10.99
CA GLY A 70 -1.02 16.89 -12.12
C GLY A 70 -1.40 15.42 -12.21
N LEU A 71 -1.36 14.68 -11.10
CA LEU A 71 -1.56 13.24 -11.11
C LEU A 71 -3.04 12.83 -11.07
N LEU A 72 -3.94 13.74 -10.72
CA LEU A 72 -5.36 13.41 -10.65
C LEU A 72 -5.93 12.97 -12.00
N ASP A 73 -5.36 13.47 -13.10
CA ASP A 73 -5.76 13.13 -14.47
C ASP A 73 -4.68 12.35 -15.24
N ALA A 74 -3.60 11.93 -14.55
CA ALA A 74 -2.51 11.22 -15.19
C ALA A 74 -2.86 9.75 -15.46
N ASP A 75 -2.14 9.12 -16.40
CA ASP A 75 -2.29 7.69 -16.65
C ASP A 75 -1.55 6.86 -15.57
N GLY A 76 -1.78 5.54 -15.57
CA GLY A 76 -1.22 4.65 -14.58
C GLY A 76 0.30 4.62 -14.58
N ASP A 77 0.93 4.69 -15.74
CA ASP A 77 2.40 4.69 -15.82
C ASP A 77 3.00 5.93 -15.20
N ALA A 78 2.42 7.10 -15.48
CA ALA A 78 2.87 8.37 -14.88
C ALA A 78 2.70 8.35 -13.36
N ILE A 79 1.59 7.79 -12.87
CA ILE A 79 1.32 7.66 -11.43
C ILE A 79 2.36 6.74 -10.78
N LEU A 80 2.64 5.58 -11.36
CA LEU A 80 3.64 4.65 -10.84
C LEU A 80 5.04 5.27 -10.80
N ASP A 81 5.43 5.99 -11.85
CA ASP A 81 6.71 6.68 -11.90
C ASP A 81 6.82 7.73 -10.78
N ALA A 82 5.74 8.49 -10.56
CA ALA A 82 5.70 9.50 -9.51
C ALA A 82 5.77 8.86 -8.11
N MET A 83 5.05 7.77 -7.87
CA MET A 83 5.08 7.04 -6.59
C MET A 83 6.47 6.52 -6.24
N ALA A 84 7.21 6.05 -7.25
CA ALA A 84 8.57 5.55 -7.04
C ALA A 84 9.53 6.66 -6.58
N LYS A 85 9.28 7.90 -7.00
CA LYS A 85 10.09 9.08 -6.63
C LYS A 85 9.59 9.73 -5.34
N GLU A 86 8.28 9.71 -5.11
CA GLU A 86 7.60 10.40 -4.02
C GLU A 86 6.69 9.41 -3.29
N PRO A 87 7.21 8.60 -2.36
CA PRO A 87 6.41 7.54 -1.72
C PRO A 87 5.24 8.04 -0.90
N ILE A 88 5.20 9.33 -0.52
CA ILE A 88 4.02 9.91 0.14
C ILE A 88 2.76 9.82 -0.73
N LEU A 89 2.92 9.65 -2.05
CA LEU A 89 1.81 9.47 -2.98
C LEU A 89 1.13 8.11 -2.88
N ILE A 90 1.73 7.17 -2.17
CA ILE A 90 1.19 5.81 -2.04
C ILE A 90 0.14 5.78 -0.94
N GLU A 91 -1.08 5.37 -1.27
CA GLU A 91 -2.12 5.11 -0.27
C GLU A 91 -1.75 3.87 0.54
N ARG A 92 -2.13 3.82 1.82
CA ARG A 92 -1.59 2.85 2.77
C ARG A 92 -2.65 2.32 3.73
N PRO A 93 -2.43 1.13 4.30
CA PRO A 93 -1.31 0.23 4.02
C PRO A 93 -1.60 -0.72 2.87
N LEU A 94 -0.54 -1.14 2.19
CA LEU A 94 -0.59 -2.28 1.28
C LEU A 94 -0.12 -3.52 2.04
N VAL A 95 -0.78 -4.65 1.82
CA VAL A 95 -0.41 -5.92 2.45
C VAL A 95 -0.40 -7.01 1.39
N ARG A 96 0.61 -7.88 1.46
CA ARG A 96 0.71 -9.09 0.63
C ARG A 96 0.84 -10.33 1.52
N THR A 97 0.09 -11.37 1.17
CA THR A 97 0.21 -12.71 1.74
C THR A 97 0.23 -13.74 0.62
N ASP A 98 0.28 -15.03 0.97
CA ASP A 98 0.17 -16.12 -0.01
C ASP A 98 -1.16 -16.11 -0.77
N LYS A 99 -2.18 -15.46 -0.20
CA LYS A 99 -3.54 -15.41 -0.77
C LYS A 99 -3.78 -14.20 -1.66
N GLY A 100 -2.82 -13.28 -1.76
CA GLY A 100 -2.94 -12.11 -2.62
C GLY A 100 -2.45 -10.83 -1.96
N ALA A 101 -2.88 -9.71 -2.50
CA ALA A 101 -2.54 -8.39 -1.99
C ALA A 101 -3.80 -7.54 -1.86
N ARG A 102 -3.77 -6.56 -0.94
CA ARG A 102 -4.87 -5.61 -0.75
C ARG A 102 -4.34 -4.25 -0.31
N LEU A 103 -5.04 -3.21 -0.76
CA LEU A 103 -4.99 -1.91 -0.10
C LEU A 103 -6.00 -1.96 1.04
N CYS A 104 -5.52 -1.94 2.28
CA CYS A 104 -6.33 -2.24 3.46
C CYS A 104 -6.96 -0.97 4.05
N ARG A 105 -7.94 -0.44 3.36
CA ARG A 105 -8.73 0.70 3.78
C ARG A 105 -10.22 0.43 3.50
N PRO A 106 -11.02 0.19 4.56
CA PRO A 106 -10.63 0.14 5.98
C PRO A 106 -9.75 -1.08 6.31
N GLN A 107 -9.19 -1.08 7.53
CA GLN A 107 -8.23 -2.10 7.97
C GLN A 107 -8.77 -3.54 7.87
N ASP A 108 -10.05 -3.74 8.05
CA ASP A 108 -10.66 -5.09 8.02
C ASP A 108 -10.54 -5.77 6.64
N VAL A 109 -10.27 -5.02 5.58
CA VAL A 109 -10.03 -5.58 4.25
C VAL A 109 -8.88 -6.59 4.28
N VAL A 110 -7.90 -6.43 5.18
CA VAL A 110 -6.78 -7.36 5.30
C VAL A 110 -7.24 -8.80 5.58
N ARG A 111 -8.40 -8.99 6.22
CA ARG A 111 -8.93 -10.31 6.54
C ARG A 111 -9.26 -11.14 5.30
N GLU A 112 -9.46 -10.49 4.16
CA GLU A 112 -9.75 -11.16 2.89
C GLU A 112 -8.57 -12.00 2.38
N ILE A 113 -7.37 -11.72 2.85
CA ILE A 113 -6.15 -12.41 2.43
C ILE A 113 -5.43 -13.12 3.59
N LEU A 114 -6.11 -13.33 4.69
CA LEU A 114 -5.55 -14.06 5.84
C LEU A 114 -5.99 -15.52 5.92
#